data_d41f97102a953734e7bc4561742e24e7
#
_entry.id   d41f97102a953734e7bc4561742e24e7
#
_cell.length_a   1.000
_cell.length_b   1.000
_cell.length_c   1.000
_cell.angle_alpha   90.00
_cell.angle_beta   90.00
_cell.angle_gamma   90.00
#
_symmetry.space_group_name_H-M   'P 1'
#
loop_
_entity.id
_entity.type
_entity.pdbx_description
1 polymer ?
#
loop_
_entity_poly.entity_id
_entity_poly.type
_entity_poly.pdbx_seq_one_letter_code
_entity_poly.pdbx_strand_id
1 'polypeptide(L)'
;MTKESTIQPFAKGDILVGATLLNNPNDDHAGDGRIIQYDSDLNEKGVLWTKGTTHLVGGLQFGPDGNLWAFDSNAHRVLRISPEGKQLPEIKFADRSFSHVCFAPDGSLLMGEHLVGDGSGFPEWMGKFSDMGTTLTKIPGEDVFGHGHIFRFTMEGKLIKEYDNEVHGGMTGFLGCTTASLAPDGKTLLYSSETGPRVMQYDLEANQQLPDLLTFEPREGMVLVARYQPDGTILMIKAVSRSDFVLQHLSADAKELRTYELPAPGWAIIAPSNDDNVVFIGNFFSGNVAKFDLTTGTITAEVNVGVERSLAGIAQYAG
;
A
#
# COMPACT_ATOMS: atom_id res chain seq x y z
N MET A 1 -23.94 -14.70 -11.89
CA MET A 1 -24.66 -13.44 -11.65
C MET A 1 -23.68 -12.31 -11.89
N THR A 2 -24.05 -11.34 -12.71
CA THR A 2 -23.24 -10.11 -12.84
C THR A 2 -23.28 -9.35 -11.52
N LYS A 3 -22.12 -9.07 -10.96
CA LYS A 3 -21.99 -8.28 -9.74
C LYS A 3 -22.33 -6.83 -10.07
N GLU A 4 -23.37 -6.28 -9.45
CA GLU A 4 -23.78 -4.89 -9.66
C GLU A 4 -23.05 -3.98 -8.68
N SER A 5 -22.49 -2.90 -9.18
CA SER A 5 -21.86 -1.87 -8.35
C SER A 5 -22.92 -0.96 -7.74
N THR A 6 -22.78 -0.74 -6.42
CA THR A 6 -23.71 0.09 -5.62
C THR A 6 -23.02 1.30 -5.01
N ILE A 7 -21.73 1.54 -5.38
CA ILE A 7 -20.98 2.69 -4.91
C ILE A 7 -21.72 4.00 -5.19
N GLN A 8 -21.63 4.94 -4.27
CA GLN A 8 -22.26 6.23 -4.36
C GLN A 8 -21.22 7.33 -4.65
N PRO A 9 -21.63 8.53 -5.10
CA PRO A 9 -20.72 9.67 -5.14
C PRO A 9 -20.03 9.86 -3.79
N PHE A 10 -18.74 10.17 -3.84
CA PHE A 10 -17.93 10.33 -2.63
C PHE A 10 -18.37 11.55 -1.84
N ALA A 11 -18.57 11.39 -0.55
CA ALA A 11 -18.82 12.47 0.39
C ALA A 11 -17.56 12.67 1.28
N LYS A 12 -17.33 13.89 1.73
CA LYS A 12 -16.22 14.19 2.65
C LYS A 12 -16.27 13.27 3.86
N GLY A 13 -15.13 12.61 4.13
CA GLY A 13 -14.99 11.66 5.22
C GLY A 13 -15.24 10.20 4.81
N ASP A 14 -15.75 9.94 3.61
CA ASP A 14 -15.90 8.56 3.10
C ASP A 14 -14.55 7.85 3.06
N ILE A 15 -14.57 6.57 3.44
CA ILE A 15 -13.41 5.70 3.47
C ILE A 15 -13.57 4.66 2.36
N LEU A 16 -12.58 4.62 1.47
CA LEU A 16 -12.52 3.69 0.34
C LEU A 16 -11.53 2.58 0.67
N VAL A 17 -11.97 1.35 0.54
CA VAL A 17 -11.19 0.16 0.91
C VAL A 17 -11.06 -0.76 -0.29
N GLY A 18 -9.84 -0.96 -0.74
CA GLY A 18 -9.52 -1.89 -1.82
C GLY A 18 -9.37 -3.31 -1.29
N ALA A 19 -10.12 -4.23 -1.90
CA ALA A 19 -10.14 -5.63 -1.50
C ALA A 19 -10.44 -6.54 -2.68
N THR A 20 -10.29 -7.84 -2.48
CA THR A 20 -10.65 -8.86 -3.47
C THR A 20 -11.71 -9.80 -2.89
N LEU A 21 -12.70 -10.14 -3.67
CA LEU A 21 -13.53 -11.30 -3.37
C LEU A 21 -12.87 -12.52 -3.98
N LEU A 22 -12.16 -13.29 -3.16
CA LEU A 22 -11.42 -14.45 -3.63
C LEU A 22 -12.34 -15.49 -4.25
N ASN A 23 -11.93 -16.04 -5.39
CA ASN A 23 -12.62 -17.18 -6.02
C ASN A 23 -12.04 -18.54 -5.57
N ASN A 24 -10.86 -18.52 -4.96
CA ASN A 24 -10.21 -19.66 -4.31
C ASN A 24 -9.64 -19.17 -2.96
N PRO A 25 -10.10 -19.70 -1.81
CA PRO A 25 -9.61 -19.28 -0.50
C PRO A 25 -8.13 -19.63 -0.25
N ASN A 26 -7.55 -20.51 -1.06
CA ASN A 26 -6.14 -20.88 -0.99
C ASN A 26 -5.24 -20.03 -1.91
N ASP A 27 -5.83 -19.15 -2.72
CA ASP A 27 -5.11 -18.27 -3.65
C ASP A 27 -5.58 -16.83 -3.43
N ASP A 28 -4.79 -16.04 -2.71
CA ASP A 28 -5.08 -14.65 -2.43
C ASP A 28 -4.78 -13.71 -3.61
N HIS A 29 -4.33 -14.28 -4.74
CA HIS A 29 -4.00 -13.57 -5.96
C HIS A 29 -5.05 -13.72 -7.07
N ALA A 30 -6.16 -14.42 -6.80
CA ALA A 30 -7.20 -14.64 -7.80
C ALA A 30 -8.60 -14.35 -7.26
N GLY A 31 -9.33 -13.51 -7.98
CA GLY A 31 -10.70 -13.15 -7.60
C GLY A 31 -11.23 -11.92 -8.32
N ASP A 32 -12.31 -11.37 -7.78
CA ASP A 32 -12.92 -10.16 -8.30
C ASP A 32 -12.50 -8.96 -7.43
N GLY A 33 -11.78 -8.04 -8.03
CA GLY A 33 -11.37 -6.80 -7.36
C GLY A 33 -12.55 -5.89 -7.07
N ARG A 34 -12.53 -5.25 -5.91
CA ARG A 34 -13.58 -4.32 -5.49
C ARG A 34 -13.03 -3.18 -4.65
N ILE A 35 -13.74 -2.07 -4.68
CA ILE A 35 -13.55 -0.95 -3.75
C ILE A 35 -14.84 -0.81 -2.96
N ILE A 36 -14.75 -0.99 -1.64
CA ILE A 36 -15.87 -0.86 -0.72
C ILE A 36 -15.86 0.56 -0.17
N GLN A 37 -17.00 1.21 -0.17
CA GLN A 37 -17.19 2.56 0.36
C GLN A 37 -17.86 2.47 1.73
N TYR A 38 -17.25 3.12 2.70
CA TYR A 38 -17.79 3.29 4.05
C TYR A 38 -17.98 4.77 4.36
N ASP A 39 -18.85 5.08 5.29
CA ASP A 39 -18.91 6.42 5.90
C ASP A 39 -17.79 6.60 6.97
N SER A 40 -17.75 7.77 7.61
CA SER A 40 -16.76 8.08 8.65
C SER A 40 -16.85 7.20 9.89
N ASP A 41 -17.97 6.51 10.08
CA ASP A 41 -18.23 5.60 11.20
C ASP A 41 -18.04 4.12 10.81
N LEU A 42 -17.49 3.87 9.62
CA LEU A 42 -17.27 2.55 9.03
C LEU A 42 -18.56 1.76 8.73
N ASN A 43 -19.70 2.44 8.50
CA ASN A 43 -20.87 1.79 7.94
C ASN A 43 -20.76 1.69 6.41
N GLU A 44 -21.01 0.51 5.85
CA GLU A 44 -20.93 0.30 4.39
C GLU A 44 -22.00 1.11 3.65
N LYS A 45 -21.59 1.87 2.63
CA LYS A 45 -22.45 2.66 1.75
C LYS A 45 -22.64 2.00 0.40
N GLY A 46 -21.68 1.21 -0.06
CA GLY A 46 -21.75 0.56 -1.34
C GLY A 46 -20.42 -0.05 -1.79
N VAL A 47 -20.42 -0.65 -2.95
CA VAL A 47 -19.26 -1.33 -3.54
C VAL A 47 -19.14 -1.03 -5.02
N LEU A 48 -17.92 -0.78 -5.48
CA LEU A 48 -17.53 -0.78 -6.90
C LEU A 48 -16.83 -2.09 -7.22
N TRP A 49 -17.39 -2.88 -8.14
CA TRP A 49 -16.69 -4.00 -8.76
C TRP A 49 -15.80 -3.49 -9.87
N THR A 50 -14.48 -3.63 -9.70
CA THR A 50 -13.50 -3.10 -10.65
C THR A 50 -13.43 -3.94 -11.91
N LYS A 51 -13.14 -3.30 -13.03
CA LYS A 51 -12.99 -3.97 -14.32
C LYS A 51 -11.51 -4.06 -14.71
N GLY A 52 -11.14 -5.20 -15.28
CA GLY A 52 -9.75 -5.44 -15.74
C GLY A 52 -8.77 -5.82 -14.62
N THR A 53 -9.26 -6.06 -13.43
CA THR A 53 -8.49 -6.54 -12.29
C THR A 53 -8.66 -8.04 -12.10
N THR A 54 -7.60 -8.67 -11.60
CA THR A 54 -7.55 -10.13 -11.34
C THR A 54 -7.07 -10.44 -9.94
N HIS A 55 -6.67 -9.41 -9.19
CA HIS A 55 -5.92 -9.55 -7.95
C HIS A 55 -6.32 -8.46 -6.95
N LEU A 56 -5.50 -8.26 -5.92
CA LEU A 56 -5.70 -7.24 -4.90
C LEU A 56 -5.75 -5.84 -5.51
N VAL A 57 -6.81 -5.11 -5.20
CA VAL A 57 -6.93 -3.69 -5.54
C VAL A 57 -6.32 -2.88 -4.39
N GLY A 58 -5.06 -2.51 -4.55
CA GLY A 58 -4.25 -1.91 -3.49
C GLY A 58 -3.78 -0.49 -3.78
N GLY A 59 -2.93 0.02 -2.91
CA GLY A 59 -2.23 1.29 -3.08
C GLY A 59 -3.14 2.52 -3.19
N LEU A 60 -4.32 2.48 -2.55
CA LEU A 60 -5.35 3.51 -2.69
C LEU A 60 -4.83 4.87 -2.23
N GLN A 61 -4.98 5.86 -3.11
CA GLN A 61 -4.63 7.25 -2.82
C GLN A 61 -5.48 8.21 -3.65
N PHE A 62 -5.97 9.30 -3.04
CA PHE A 62 -6.60 10.38 -3.77
C PHE A 62 -5.55 11.26 -4.43
N GLY A 63 -5.74 11.55 -5.71
CA GLY A 63 -4.89 12.46 -6.46
C GLY A 63 -5.31 13.92 -6.35
N PRO A 64 -4.46 14.85 -6.81
CA PRO A 64 -4.79 16.28 -6.85
C PRO A 64 -5.93 16.60 -7.82
N ASP A 65 -6.27 15.66 -8.71
CA ASP A 65 -7.43 15.70 -9.61
C ASP A 65 -8.74 15.27 -8.94
N GLY A 66 -8.71 14.93 -7.63
CA GLY A 66 -9.85 14.45 -6.86
C GLY A 66 -10.23 13.00 -7.13
N ASN A 67 -9.56 12.33 -8.08
CA ASN A 67 -9.84 10.92 -8.36
C ASN A 67 -9.13 10.01 -7.34
N LEU A 68 -9.76 8.87 -7.05
CA LEU A 68 -9.12 7.79 -6.34
C LEU A 68 -8.26 6.97 -7.31
N TRP A 69 -7.00 6.79 -7.00
CA TRP A 69 -6.07 5.92 -7.70
C TRP A 69 -5.96 4.60 -6.96
N ALA A 70 -5.91 3.50 -7.70
CA ALA A 70 -5.80 2.16 -7.18
C ALA A 70 -5.02 1.28 -8.15
N PHE A 71 -4.43 0.19 -7.65
CA PHE A 71 -3.48 -0.62 -8.39
C PHE A 71 -3.85 -2.10 -8.32
N ASP A 72 -3.70 -2.79 -9.42
CA ASP A 72 -3.59 -4.25 -9.48
C ASP A 72 -2.23 -4.58 -10.09
N SER A 73 -1.26 -4.89 -9.24
CA SER A 73 0.12 -5.15 -9.66
C SER A 73 0.24 -6.42 -10.52
N ASN A 74 -0.62 -7.40 -10.30
CA ASN A 74 -0.63 -8.65 -11.06
C ASN A 74 -1.18 -8.46 -12.48
N ALA A 75 -2.21 -7.64 -12.65
CA ALA A 75 -2.79 -7.33 -13.94
C ALA A 75 -2.07 -6.16 -14.65
N HIS A 76 -1.01 -5.59 -14.06
CA HIS A 76 -0.34 -4.37 -14.51
C HIS A 76 -1.30 -3.20 -14.78
N ARG A 77 -2.27 -3.00 -13.85
CA ARG A 77 -3.34 -2.02 -14.00
C ARG A 77 -3.21 -0.88 -13.00
N VAL A 78 -3.42 0.33 -13.54
CA VAL A 78 -3.62 1.54 -12.75
C VAL A 78 -5.05 2.00 -12.99
N LEU A 79 -5.83 1.97 -11.93
CA LEU A 79 -7.24 2.35 -11.96
C LEU A 79 -7.40 3.77 -11.44
N ARG A 80 -8.38 4.48 -12.00
CA ARG A 80 -8.83 5.76 -11.46
C ARG A 80 -10.34 5.75 -11.34
N ILE A 81 -10.83 6.20 -10.21
CA ILE A 81 -12.26 6.27 -9.91
C ILE A 81 -12.62 7.73 -9.62
N SER A 82 -13.57 8.25 -10.36
CA SER A 82 -14.03 9.63 -10.16
C SER A 82 -14.80 9.82 -8.86
N PRO A 83 -14.93 11.06 -8.36
CA PRO A 83 -15.76 11.37 -7.19
C PRO A 83 -17.23 10.91 -7.32
N GLU A 84 -17.74 10.71 -8.54
CA GLU A 84 -19.08 10.14 -8.79
C GLU A 84 -19.12 8.61 -8.66
N GLY A 85 -18.02 7.96 -8.21
CA GLY A 85 -17.93 6.52 -8.03
C GLY A 85 -17.78 5.75 -9.36
N LYS A 86 -17.30 6.38 -10.43
CA LYS A 86 -17.15 5.74 -11.74
C LYS A 86 -15.70 5.41 -12.03
N GLN A 87 -15.44 4.16 -12.43
CA GLN A 87 -14.13 3.81 -12.98
C GLN A 87 -13.91 4.53 -14.30
N LEU A 88 -12.86 5.31 -14.38
CA LEU A 88 -12.49 6.10 -15.55
C LEU A 88 -11.79 5.25 -16.61
N PRO A 89 -11.72 5.73 -17.87
CA PRO A 89 -10.92 5.10 -18.90
C PRO A 89 -9.46 4.94 -18.45
N GLU A 90 -8.86 3.82 -18.84
CA GLU A 90 -7.49 3.50 -18.50
C GLU A 90 -6.51 4.53 -19.10
N ILE A 91 -5.55 4.98 -18.29
CA ILE A 91 -4.33 5.59 -18.78
C ILE A 91 -3.27 4.48 -18.81
N LYS A 92 -2.66 4.29 -19.96
CA LYS A 92 -1.61 3.28 -20.11
C LYS A 92 -0.29 3.84 -19.61
N PHE A 93 0.21 3.28 -18.52
CA PHE A 93 1.58 3.44 -18.05
C PHE A 93 2.47 2.33 -18.65
N ALA A 94 3.66 2.11 -18.11
CA ALA A 94 4.45 0.94 -18.47
C ALA A 94 3.75 -0.36 -18.03
N ASP A 95 3.97 -1.46 -18.76
CA ASP A 95 3.48 -2.79 -18.40
C ASP A 95 4.33 -3.35 -17.24
N ARG A 96 4.12 -2.83 -16.04
CA ARG A 96 4.87 -3.15 -14.82
C ARG A 96 3.97 -3.30 -13.61
N SER A 97 4.45 -4.00 -12.60
CA SER A 97 3.72 -4.31 -11.37
C SER A 97 3.75 -3.13 -10.38
N PHE A 98 3.15 -2.01 -10.74
CA PHE A 98 3.02 -0.89 -9.80
C PHE A 98 2.03 -1.22 -8.68
N SER A 99 2.37 -0.84 -7.44
CA SER A 99 1.56 -1.12 -6.25
C SER A 99 1.02 0.13 -5.56
N HIS A 100 1.54 1.31 -5.87
CA HIS A 100 1.15 2.56 -5.22
C HIS A 100 1.60 3.78 -6.02
N VAL A 101 1.12 4.97 -5.61
CA VAL A 101 1.51 6.26 -6.18
C VAL A 101 1.81 7.28 -5.08
N CYS A 102 2.81 8.12 -5.33
CA CYS A 102 2.98 9.39 -4.62
C CYS A 102 2.82 10.53 -5.64
N PHE A 103 2.09 11.57 -5.27
CA PHE A 103 1.92 12.77 -6.10
C PHE A 103 2.98 13.80 -5.74
N ALA A 104 3.82 14.15 -6.72
CA ALA A 104 4.86 15.15 -6.52
C ALA A 104 4.29 16.59 -6.65
N PRO A 105 4.90 17.58 -5.99
CA PRO A 105 4.42 19.00 -6.04
C PRO A 105 4.37 19.60 -7.43
N ASP A 106 5.13 19.08 -8.39
CA ASP A 106 5.11 19.50 -9.79
C ASP A 106 4.00 18.86 -10.63
N GLY A 107 3.12 18.08 -9.99
CA GLY A 107 2.02 17.35 -10.64
C GLY A 107 2.43 16.04 -11.29
N SER A 108 3.67 15.60 -11.17
CA SER A 108 4.09 14.28 -11.65
C SER A 108 3.77 13.17 -10.64
N LEU A 109 3.80 11.94 -11.13
CA LEU A 109 3.53 10.73 -10.36
C LEU A 109 4.82 9.96 -10.10
N LEU A 110 4.99 9.48 -8.88
CA LEU A 110 6.04 8.52 -8.53
C LEU A 110 5.37 7.19 -8.21
N MET A 111 5.71 6.15 -8.94
CA MET A 111 5.15 4.81 -8.79
C MET A 111 6.28 3.83 -8.47
N GLY A 112 6.11 3.02 -7.44
CA GLY A 112 7.04 1.97 -7.08
C GLY A 112 6.64 0.63 -7.72
N GLU A 113 7.63 -0.07 -8.27
CA GLU A 113 7.44 -1.40 -8.82
C GLU A 113 7.55 -2.45 -7.71
N HIS A 114 6.49 -3.21 -7.54
CA HIS A 114 6.39 -4.29 -6.58
C HIS A 114 6.74 -5.61 -7.27
N LEU A 115 7.79 -6.26 -6.79
CA LEU A 115 8.19 -7.57 -7.27
C LEU A 115 7.98 -8.61 -6.18
N VAL A 116 7.69 -9.82 -6.57
CA VAL A 116 7.65 -10.95 -5.66
C VAL A 116 8.82 -11.86 -5.93
N GLY A 117 9.60 -12.13 -4.90
CA GLY A 117 10.74 -13.02 -4.97
C GLY A 117 10.34 -14.49 -4.82
N ASP A 118 11.36 -15.32 -4.75
CA ASP A 118 11.23 -16.78 -4.67
C ASP A 118 10.92 -17.33 -3.27
N GLY A 119 10.70 -16.46 -2.30
CA GLY A 119 10.41 -16.85 -0.91
C GLY A 119 11.60 -17.42 -0.13
N SER A 120 12.82 -17.32 -0.65
CA SER A 120 14.01 -17.91 -0.05
C SER A 120 14.52 -17.21 1.22
N GLY A 121 14.02 -16.01 1.49
CA GLY A 121 14.52 -15.12 2.55
C GLY A 121 13.78 -15.18 3.88
N PHE A 122 12.82 -16.10 4.08
CA PHE A 122 12.06 -16.17 5.34
C PHE A 122 12.96 -16.55 6.52
N PRO A 123 12.94 -15.76 7.62
CA PRO A 123 13.56 -16.18 8.86
C PRO A 123 12.83 -17.41 9.43
N GLU A 124 13.60 -18.30 10.06
CA GLU A 124 13.09 -19.57 10.61
C GLU A 124 11.92 -19.41 11.58
N TRP A 125 11.87 -18.28 12.32
CA TRP A 125 10.82 -17.97 13.28
C TRP A 125 9.47 -17.59 12.65
N MET A 126 9.46 -17.18 11.38
CA MET A 126 8.23 -16.87 10.63
C MET A 126 7.50 -18.12 10.16
N GLY A 127 8.18 -19.26 10.12
CA GLY A 127 7.66 -20.49 9.52
C GLY A 127 7.60 -20.40 8.00
N LYS A 128 7.12 -21.46 7.38
CA LYS A 128 6.95 -21.50 5.92
C LYS A 128 5.62 -20.84 5.55
N PHE A 129 5.68 -19.72 4.86
CA PHE A 129 4.56 -19.20 4.07
C PHE A 129 4.61 -19.78 2.64
N SER A 130 4.99 -21.06 2.54
CA SER A 130 5.35 -21.71 1.27
C SER A 130 4.21 -21.90 0.28
N ASP A 131 3.00 -21.56 0.68
CA ASP A 131 1.80 -21.81 -0.14
C ASP A 131 1.11 -20.50 -0.60
N MET A 132 1.73 -19.35 -0.37
CA MET A 132 1.31 -18.12 -1.02
C MET A 132 1.84 -18.14 -2.45
N GLY A 133 1.05 -18.73 -3.34
CA GLY A 133 1.32 -18.73 -4.77
C GLY A 133 1.38 -17.30 -5.28
N THR A 134 2.57 -16.83 -5.58
CA THR A 134 2.76 -15.53 -6.17
C THR A 134 2.74 -15.67 -7.68
N THR A 135 1.74 -15.10 -8.28
CA THR A 135 1.52 -15.16 -9.73
C THR A 135 1.75 -13.82 -10.41
N LEU A 136 2.78 -13.07 -10.00
CA LEU A 136 3.12 -11.84 -10.73
C LEU A 136 3.38 -12.16 -12.19
N THR A 137 2.77 -11.37 -13.05
CA THR A 137 2.93 -11.49 -14.49
C THR A 137 4.26 -10.89 -14.91
N LYS A 138 5.06 -11.64 -15.67
CA LYS A 138 6.29 -11.12 -16.27
C LYS A 138 5.99 -9.92 -17.16
N ILE A 139 6.98 -9.03 -17.29
CA ILE A 139 6.91 -7.94 -18.26
C ILE A 139 6.76 -8.54 -19.67
N PRO A 140 5.77 -8.11 -20.46
CA PRO A 140 5.54 -8.63 -21.79
C PRO A 140 6.79 -8.57 -22.67
N GLY A 141 7.24 -9.73 -23.16
CA GLY A 141 8.43 -9.85 -24.01
C GLY A 141 9.76 -9.95 -23.25
N GLU A 142 9.74 -9.96 -21.92
CA GLU A 142 10.93 -10.09 -21.09
C GLU A 142 10.85 -11.33 -20.18
N ASP A 143 12.00 -11.82 -19.73
CA ASP A 143 12.11 -12.94 -18.80
C ASP A 143 12.16 -12.47 -17.31
N VAL A 144 11.76 -11.25 -17.05
CA VAL A 144 11.80 -10.61 -15.71
C VAL A 144 10.43 -10.13 -15.29
N PHE A 145 10.20 -10.07 -13.99
CA PHE A 145 8.99 -9.49 -13.41
C PHE A 145 9.07 -7.97 -13.29
N GLY A 146 10.25 -7.41 -13.36
CA GLY A 146 10.55 -5.99 -13.27
C GLY A 146 11.93 -5.71 -12.66
N HIS A 147 12.24 -4.43 -12.45
CA HIS A 147 13.50 -3.98 -11.87
C HIS A 147 13.38 -3.66 -10.37
N GLY A 148 12.15 -3.44 -9.88
CA GLY A 148 11.89 -3.02 -8.50
C GLY A 148 12.14 -1.53 -8.26
N HIS A 149 12.26 -0.76 -9.31
CA HIS A 149 12.62 0.65 -9.25
C HIS A 149 11.41 1.57 -9.02
N ILE A 150 11.71 2.83 -8.81
CA ILE A 150 10.74 3.92 -8.76
C ILE A 150 10.72 4.60 -10.12
N PHE A 151 9.51 4.81 -10.64
CA PHE A 151 9.27 5.43 -11.94
C PHE A 151 8.51 6.74 -11.76
N ARG A 152 8.91 7.76 -12.52
CA ARG A 152 8.22 9.05 -12.56
C ARG A 152 7.49 9.22 -13.88
N PHE A 153 6.21 9.57 -13.83
CA PHE A 153 5.34 9.75 -14.98
C PHE A 153 4.64 11.12 -14.93
N THR A 154 4.18 11.59 -16.09
CA THR A 154 3.14 12.61 -16.14
C THR A 154 1.78 12.00 -15.78
N MET A 155 0.78 12.83 -15.49
CA MET A 155 -0.60 12.39 -15.23
C MET A 155 -1.22 11.65 -16.42
N GLU A 156 -0.72 11.86 -17.65
CA GLU A 156 -1.17 11.22 -18.89
C GLU A 156 -0.42 9.91 -19.19
N GLY A 157 0.46 9.46 -18.30
CA GLY A 157 1.17 8.19 -18.42
C GLY A 157 2.49 8.23 -19.21
N LYS A 158 2.99 9.40 -19.55
CA LYS A 158 4.31 9.52 -20.21
C LYS A 158 5.41 9.34 -19.18
N LEU A 159 6.30 8.40 -19.41
CA LEU A 159 7.50 8.20 -18.60
C LEU A 159 8.41 9.43 -18.65
N ILE A 160 8.75 9.97 -17.50
CA ILE A 160 9.71 11.07 -17.31
C ILE A 160 11.07 10.48 -16.95
N LYS A 161 11.08 9.54 -15.98
CA LYS A 161 12.33 9.00 -15.43
C LYS A 161 12.11 7.67 -14.73
N GLU A 162 13.09 6.80 -14.80
CA GLU A 162 13.33 5.67 -13.92
C GLU A 162 14.48 6.04 -12.97
N TYR A 163 14.30 5.80 -11.68
CA TYR A 163 15.31 6.06 -10.67
C TYR A 163 16.06 4.76 -10.36
N ASP A 164 17.39 4.85 -10.33
CA ASP A 164 18.28 3.74 -9.98
C ASP A 164 18.38 3.65 -8.44
N ASN A 165 17.23 3.36 -7.79
CA ASN A 165 17.18 3.16 -6.36
C ASN A 165 17.58 1.73 -5.99
N GLU A 166 18.15 1.57 -4.78
CA GLU A 166 18.46 0.24 -4.27
C GLU A 166 17.20 -0.62 -4.22
N VAL A 167 17.34 -1.83 -4.73
CA VAL A 167 16.31 -2.86 -4.65
C VAL A 167 16.73 -3.86 -3.56
N HIS A 168 15.89 -3.99 -2.54
CA HIS A 168 16.17 -4.88 -1.44
C HIS A 168 15.14 -5.99 -1.37
N GLY A 169 15.60 -7.22 -1.17
CA GLY A 169 14.73 -8.35 -0.88
C GLY A 169 14.20 -8.27 0.53
N GLY A 170 12.88 -8.31 0.68
CA GLY A 170 12.26 -8.62 1.96
C GLY A 170 12.62 -10.03 2.42
N MET A 171 12.42 -10.32 3.70
CA MET A 171 12.69 -11.64 4.27
C MET A 171 11.83 -12.75 3.64
N THR A 172 10.74 -12.40 2.99
CA THR A 172 9.85 -13.30 2.25
C THR A 172 10.20 -13.43 0.77
N GLY A 173 11.28 -12.76 0.31
CA GLY A 173 11.66 -12.69 -1.08
C GLY A 173 10.94 -11.60 -1.87
N PHE A 174 10.10 -10.78 -1.23
CA PHE A 174 9.57 -9.59 -1.89
C PHE A 174 10.70 -8.64 -2.25
N LEU A 175 10.69 -8.16 -3.47
CA LEU A 175 11.67 -7.24 -4.02
C LEU A 175 11.02 -5.92 -4.40
N GLY A 176 11.83 -4.90 -4.53
CA GLY A 176 11.40 -3.64 -5.06
C GLY A 176 10.74 -2.71 -4.05
N CYS A 177 10.03 -1.76 -4.57
CA CYS A 177 9.40 -0.70 -3.82
C CYS A 177 7.92 -1.05 -3.57
N THR A 178 7.65 -1.82 -2.50
CA THR A 178 6.27 -2.27 -2.20
C THR A 178 5.42 -1.17 -1.57
N THR A 179 6.05 -0.28 -0.81
CA THR A 179 5.42 0.93 -0.29
C THR A 179 6.35 2.11 -0.42
N ALA A 180 5.81 3.28 -0.73
CA ALA A 180 6.54 4.54 -0.69
C ALA A 180 5.68 5.67 -0.15
N SER A 181 6.37 6.69 0.35
CA SER A 181 5.77 7.92 0.83
C SER A 181 6.70 9.09 0.56
N LEU A 182 6.16 10.13 -0.05
CA LEU A 182 6.91 11.34 -0.33
C LEU A 182 6.93 12.23 0.91
N ALA A 183 8.10 12.72 1.28
CA ALA A 183 8.25 13.69 2.37
C ALA A 183 7.48 14.98 2.06
N PRO A 184 7.04 15.73 3.08
CA PRO A 184 6.31 16.99 2.89
C PRO A 184 7.08 18.04 2.06
N ASP A 185 8.41 17.96 2.03
CA ASP A 185 9.26 18.82 1.21
C ASP A 185 9.23 18.48 -0.29
N GLY A 186 8.63 17.33 -0.65
CA GLY A 186 8.55 16.83 -2.02
C GLY A 186 9.86 16.33 -2.63
N LYS A 187 10.93 16.20 -1.84
CA LYS A 187 12.28 15.86 -2.32
C LYS A 187 12.74 14.47 -1.93
N THR A 188 12.40 14.03 -0.74
CA THR A 188 12.82 12.74 -0.21
C THR A 188 11.69 11.73 -0.35
N LEU A 189 11.96 10.62 -1.00
CA LEU A 189 11.07 9.47 -1.03
C LEU A 189 11.52 8.44 0.00
N LEU A 190 10.63 8.12 0.94
CA LEU A 190 10.74 7.01 1.87
C LEU A 190 10.17 5.78 1.19
N TYR A 191 10.83 4.63 1.25
CA TYR A 191 10.30 3.40 0.68
C TYR A 191 10.79 2.16 1.41
N SER A 192 10.07 1.07 1.26
CA SER A 192 10.44 -0.24 1.80
C SER A 192 10.06 -1.36 0.85
N SER A 193 10.77 -2.48 0.94
CA SER A 193 10.28 -3.76 0.45
C SER A 193 9.53 -4.44 1.57
N GLU A 194 8.31 -4.89 1.30
CA GLU A 194 7.47 -5.56 2.28
C GLU A 194 8.22 -6.71 2.95
N THR A 195 8.06 -6.82 4.28
CA THR A 195 8.76 -7.79 5.12
C THR A 195 10.28 -7.64 5.16
N GLY A 196 10.83 -6.58 4.59
CA GLY A 196 12.24 -6.25 4.68
C GLY A 196 12.62 -5.64 6.01
N PRO A 197 13.90 -5.70 6.39
CA PRO A 197 14.39 -5.12 7.63
C PRO A 197 14.81 -3.64 7.48
N ARG A 198 14.50 -3.00 6.35
CA ARG A 198 15.01 -1.67 6.01
C ARG A 198 13.89 -0.68 5.70
N VAL A 199 14.08 0.56 6.13
CA VAL A 199 13.35 1.73 5.64
C VAL A 199 14.34 2.60 4.89
N MET A 200 14.21 2.63 3.58
CA MET A 200 15.16 3.27 2.66
C MET A 200 14.71 4.67 2.26
N GLN A 201 15.64 5.48 1.83
CA GLN A 201 15.37 6.85 1.37
C GLN A 201 16.08 7.15 0.05
N TYR A 202 15.42 7.93 -0.80
CA TYR A 202 15.99 8.40 -2.05
C TYR A 202 15.80 9.91 -2.21
N ASP A 203 16.87 10.64 -2.54
CA ASP A 203 16.80 12.06 -2.88
C ASP A 203 16.45 12.18 -4.37
N LEU A 204 15.24 12.66 -4.64
CA LEU A 204 14.71 12.80 -6.00
C LEU A 204 15.36 13.97 -6.76
N GLU A 205 15.79 15.02 -6.06
CA GLU A 205 16.42 16.20 -6.65
C GLU A 205 17.90 15.92 -6.98
N ALA A 206 18.65 15.43 -6.01
CA ALA A 206 20.04 15.03 -6.21
C ALA A 206 20.16 13.73 -7.03
N ASN A 207 19.08 12.99 -7.22
CA ASN A 207 19.04 11.67 -7.88
C ASN A 207 20.01 10.70 -7.24
N GLN A 208 19.88 10.49 -5.95
CA GLN A 208 20.85 9.75 -5.17
C GLN A 208 20.17 8.90 -4.10
N GLN A 209 20.63 7.63 -3.98
CA GLN A 209 20.32 6.80 -2.83
C GLN A 209 20.90 7.46 -1.57
N LEU A 210 20.06 7.59 -0.55
CA LEU A 210 20.47 8.06 0.77
C LEU A 210 20.77 6.86 1.68
N PRO A 211 21.50 7.04 2.78
CA PRO A 211 21.60 6.02 3.83
C PRO A 211 20.20 5.61 4.30
N ASP A 212 20.05 4.36 4.69
CA ASP A 212 18.80 3.89 5.28
C ASP A 212 18.40 4.76 6.47
N LEU A 213 17.12 5.09 6.53
CA LEU A 213 16.57 5.76 7.69
C LEU A 213 16.57 4.83 8.91
N LEU A 214 16.21 3.57 8.69
CA LEU A 214 16.21 2.50 9.68
C LEU A 214 16.67 1.19 9.07
N THR A 215 17.43 0.43 9.86
CA THR A 215 17.79 -0.95 9.57
C THR A 215 17.61 -1.78 10.83
N PHE A 216 16.97 -2.93 10.69
CA PHE A 216 16.75 -3.88 11.78
C PHE A 216 17.56 -5.17 11.49
N GLU A 217 18.05 -5.81 12.53
CA GLU A 217 18.53 -7.17 12.36
C GLU A 217 17.35 -8.08 11.95
N PRO A 218 17.56 -9.08 11.09
CA PRO A 218 16.47 -9.91 10.58
C PRO A 218 15.62 -10.60 11.65
N ARG A 219 16.10 -10.69 12.88
CA ARG A 219 15.39 -11.27 14.03
C ARG A 219 14.66 -10.24 14.89
N GLU A 220 14.89 -8.94 14.64
CA GLU A 220 14.36 -7.85 15.48
C GLU A 220 13.14 -7.17 14.88
N GLY A 221 12.85 -7.44 13.62
CA GLY A 221 11.65 -6.92 13.02
C GLY A 221 11.61 -6.95 11.49
N MET A 222 10.41 -6.93 10.98
CA MET A 222 10.10 -6.75 9.56
C MET A 222 9.22 -5.52 9.39
N VAL A 223 9.61 -4.65 8.49
CA VAL A 223 8.78 -3.49 8.11
C VAL A 223 7.69 -3.95 7.14
N LEU A 224 6.44 -3.66 7.49
CA LEU A 224 5.29 -3.92 6.62
C LEU A 224 4.99 -2.67 5.78
N VAL A 225 4.97 -1.51 6.42
CA VAL A 225 4.70 -0.22 5.80
C VAL A 225 5.33 0.90 6.62
N ALA A 226 5.85 1.93 5.95
CA ALA A 226 6.29 3.17 6.58
C ALA A 226 5.81 4.37 5.75
N ARG A 227 5.25 5.40 6.39
CA ARG A 227 4.71 6.58 5.71
C ARG A 227 4.99 7.87 6.47
N TYR A 228 5.34 8.92 5.74
CA TYR A 228 5.30 10.28 6.28
C TYR A 228 3.88 10.70 6.62
N GLN A 229 3.76 11.42 7.71
CA GLN A 229 2.58 12.20 8.05
C GLN A 229 2.73 13.64 7.52
N PRO A 230 1.64 14.43 7.44
CA PRO A 230 1.71 15.80 6.95
C PRO A 230 2.66 16.71 7.74
N ASP A 231 2.88 16.43 9.02
CA ASP A 231 3.81 17.15 9.90
C ASP A 231 5.28 16.72 9.74
N GLY A 232 5.56 15.75 8.87
CA GLY A 232 6.89 15.20 8.63
C GLY A 232 7.30 14.08 9.59
N THR A 233 6.49 13.72 10.56
CA THR A 233 6.69 12.51 11.35
C THR A 233 6.41 11.26 10.51
N ILE A 234 6.76 10.09 11.03
CA ILE A 234 6.62 8.83 10.30
C ILE A 234 5.79 7.86 11.13
N LEU A 235 4.81 7.24 10.49
CA LEU A 235 4.14 6.05 11.04
C LEU A 235 4.65 4.80 10.34
N MET A 236 4.96 3.78 11.13
CA MET A 236 5.49 2.52 10.64
C MET A 236 4.81 1.34 11.35
N ILE A 237 4.35 0.36 10.57
CA ILE A 237 3.97 -0.94 11.14
C ILE A 237 5.14 -1.90 10.96
N LYS A 238 5.52 -2.52 12.06
CA LYS A 238 6.60 -3.49 12.15
C LYS A 238 6.12 -4.76 12.86
N ALA A 239 6.44 -5.93 12.29
CA ALA A 239 6.34 -7.19 12.99
C ALA A 239 7.62 -7.40 13.81
N VAL A 240 7.52 -7.52 15.13
CA VAL A 240 8.63 -7.83 16.04
C VAL A 240 8.74 -9.31 16.33
N SER A 241 7.65 -10.04 16.10
CA SER A 241 7.58 -11.51 16.14
C SER A 241 6.46 -11.98 15.23
N ARG A 242 6.23 -13.28 15.17
CA ARG A 242 5.12 -13.87 14.42
C ARG A 242 3.73 -13.39 14.90
N SER A 243 3.60 -13.14 16.19
CA SER A 243 2.34 -12.71 16.84
C SER A 243 2.28 -11.23 17.15
N ASP A 244 3.44 -10.57 17.27
CA ASP A 244 3.55 -9.24 17.86
C ASP A 244 3.83 -8.22 16.78
N PHE A 245 2.86 -7.37 16.53
CA PHE A 245 2.92 -6.26 15.59
C PHE A 245 2.79 -4.95 16.35
N VAL A 246 3.56 -3.97 15.94
CA VAL A 246 3.51 -2.64 16.56
C VAL A 246 3.30 -1.56 15.49
N LEU A 247 2.58 -0.52 15.87
CA LEU A 247 2.54 0.74 15.16
C LEU A 247 3.50 1.69 15.89
N GLN A 248 4.54 2.15 15.19
CA GLN A 248 5.50 3.11 15.73
C GLN A 248 5.25 4.49 15.13
N HIS A 249 5.20 5.49 16.01
CA HIS A 249 5.24 6.90 15.64
C HIS A 249 6.68 7.40 15.86
N LEU A 250 7.30 7.87 14.81
CA LEU A 250 8.70 8.28 14.77
C LEU A 250 8.81 9.74 14.34
N SER A 251 9.83 10.43 14.82
CA SER A 251 10.24 11.72 14.26
C SER A 251 10.79 11.56 12.83
N ALA A 252 10.99 12.65 12.13
CA ALA A 252 11.55 12.65 10.77
C ALA A 252 12.96 12.03 10.69
N ASP A 253 13.72 12.08 11.79
CA ASP A 253 15.04 11.44 11.94
C ASP A 253 14.96 10.06 12.61
N ALA A 254 13.79 9.41 12.53
CA ALA A 254 13.48 8.06 13.00
C ALA A 254 13.67 7.81 14.51
N LYS A 255 13.66 8.85 15.34
CA LYS A 255 13.61 8.65 16.79
C LYS A 255 12.20 8.23 17.19
N GLU A 256 12.11 7.22 18.04
CA GLU A 256 10.83 6.78 18.58
C GLU A 256 10.18 7.88 19.42
N LEU A 257 8.97 8.27 19.05
CA LEU A 257 8.11 9.16 19.80
C LEU A 257 7.11 8.36 20.62
N ARG A 258 6.55 7.33 20.01
CA ARG A 258 5.60 6.41 20.67
C ARG A 258 5.52 5.08 19.93
N THR A 259 5.30 4.01 20.70
CA THR A 259 5.00 2.67 20.18
C THR A 259 3.67 2.17 20.74
N TYR A 260 2.85 1.59 19.87
CA TYR A 260 1.55 1.02 20.18
C TYR A 260 1.56 -0.47 19.83
N GLU A 261 1.13 -1.31 20.76
CA GLU A 261 0.91 -2.72 20.49
C GLU A 261 -0.38 -2.89 19.66
N LEU A 262 -0.31 -3.69 18.61
CA LEU A 262 -1.46 -4.01 17.79
C LEU A 262 -2.07 -5.35 18.24
N PRO A 263 -3.42 -5.47 18.25
CA PRO A 263 -4.11 -6.58 18.90
C PRO A 263 -3.95 -7.94 18.22
N ALA A 264 -3.41 -7.97 17.00
CA ALA A 264 -3.26 -9.19 16.22
C ALA A 264 -2.12 -9.06 15.20
N PRO A 265 -1.56 -10.14 14.66
CA PRO A 265 -0.67 -10.11 13.51
C PRO A 265 -1.43 -9.73 12.22
N GLY A 266 -0.65 -9.31 11.21
CA GLY A 266 -1.17 -9.08 9.86
C GLY A 266 -1.57 -7.63 9.53
N TRP A 267 -1.41 -6.70 10.45
CA TRP A 267 -1.54 -5.29 10.15
C TRP A 267 -0.39 -4.85 9.22
N ALA A 268 -0.74 -4.33 8.05
CA ALA A 268 0.24 -4.01 7.01
C ALA A 268 -0.10 -2.74 6.21
N ILE A 269 -1.20 -2.08 6.49
CA ILE A 269 -1.67 -0.90 5.76
C ILE A 269 -1.82 0.26 6.74
N ILE A 270 -1.33 1.44 6.34
CA ILE A 270 -1.56 2.72 7.01
C ILE A 270 -2.13 3.68 5.98
N ALA A 271 -3.23 4.33 6.31
CA ALA A 271 -3.79 5.43 5.53
C ALA A 271 -4.04 6.65 6.41
N PRO A 272 -3.67 7.86 5.97
CA PRO A 272 -3.94 9.08 6.72
C PRO A 272 -5.44 9.32 6.81
N SER A 273 -5.85 9.96 7.90
CA SER A 273 -7.19 10.49 8.10
C SER A 273 -7.21 12.01 7.86
N ASN A 274 -8.41 12.55 7.70
CA ASN A 274 -8.66 14.00 7.73
C ASN A 274 -8.52 14.60 9.14
N ASP A 275 -8.31 13.77 10.16
CA ASP A 275 -8.02 14.13 11.55
C ASP A 275 -6.59 13.71 11.87
N ASP A 276 -5.72 14.64 12.21
CA ASP A 276 -4.29 14.42 12.44
C ASP A 276 -4.01 13.43 13.60
N ASN A 277 -4.96 13.24 14.51
CA ASN A 277 -4.84 12.29 15.61
C ASN A 277 -5.35 10.88 15.26
N VAL A 278 -5.84 10.68 14.05
CA VAL A 278 -6.46 9.43 13.63
C VAL A 278 -5.74 8.90 12.39
N VAL A 279 -5.55 7.59 12.35
CA VAL A 279 -5.13 6.89 11.14
C VAL A 279 -6.00 5.67 10.91
N PHE A 280 -6.15 5.28 9.66
CA PHE A 280 -6.73 3.99 9.32
C PHE A 280 -5.61 2.97 9.18
N ILE A 281 -5.81 1.82 9.81
CA ILE A 281 -4.92 0.67 9.65
C ILE A 281 -5.70 -0.51 9.09
N GLY A 282 -5.04 -1.29 8.25
CA GLY A 282 -5.64 -2.46 7.62
C GLY A 282 -4.88 -3.73 7.94
N ASN A 283 -5.63 -4.79 8.23
CA ASN A 283 -5.09 -6.11 8.50
C ASN A 283 -5.33 -7.02 7.29
N PHE A 284 -4.25 -7.37 6.61
CA PHE A 284 -4.31 -8.23 5.43
C PHE A 284 -4.87 -9.63 5.75
N PHE A 285 -4.43 -10.24 6.86
CA PHE A 285 -4.81 -11.63 7.17
C PHE A 285 -6.28 -11.77 7.55
N SER A 286 -6.79 -10.86 8.38
CA SER A 286 -8.19 -10.94 8.84
C SER A 286 -9.18 -10.20 7.95
N GLY A 287 -8.71 -9.25 7.13
CA GLY A 287 -9.57 -8.33 6.38
C GLY A 287 -10.16 -7.20 7.23
N ASN A 288 -9.60 -6.92 8.39
CA ASN A 288 -10.08 -5.86 9.26
C ASN A 288 -9.53 -4.49 8.85
N VAL A 289 -10.40 -3.49 8.85
CA VAL A 289 -10.09 -2.07 8.71
C VAL A 289 -10.42 -1.40 10.03
N ALA A 290 -9.47 -0.71 10.62
CA ALA A 290 -9.64 -0.07 11.91
C ALA A 290 -9.32 1.43 11.87
N LYS A 291 -10.10 2.20 12.59
CA LYS A 291 -9.85 3.59 12.94
C LYS A 291 -9.05 3.62 14.23
N PHE A 292 -7.81 4.08 14.16
CA PHE A 292 -6.86 4.07 15.26
C PHE A 292 -6.60 5.50 15.75
N ASP A 293 -6.82 5.75 17.03
CA ASP A 293 -6.57 7.03 17.69
C ASP A 293 -5.13 7.06 18.23
N LEU A 294 -4.29 7.92 17.67
CA LEU A 294 -2.88 8.08 18.05
C LEU A 294 -2.72 8.73 19.43
N THR A 295 -3.73 9.46 19.94
CA THR A 295 -3.68 10.10 21.26
C THR A 295 -3.86 9.07 22.36
N THR A 296 -4.88 8.22 22.22
CA THR A 296 -5.19 7.18 23.21
C THR A 296 -4.42 5.89 22.98
N GLY A 297 -4.02 5.61 21.74
CA GLY A 297 -3.39 4.36 21.33
C GLY A 297 -4.38 3.19 21.22
N THR A 298 -5.62 3.49 20.85
CA THR A 298 -6.70 2.48 20.79
C THR A 298 -7.45 2.48 19.46
N ILE A 299 -7.98 1.33 19.10
CA ILE A 299 -8.95 1.20 18.02
C ILE A 299 -10.29 1.74 18.49
N THR A 300 -10.83 2.74 17.78
CA THR A 300 -12.10 3.40 18.12
C THR A 300 -13.28 2.89 17.29
N ALA A 301 -13.00 2.33 16.12
CA ALA A 301 -13.98 1.66 15.26
C ALA A 301 -13.29 0.63 14.38
N GLU A 302 -13.98 -0.42 14.02
CA GLU A 302 -13.45 -1.51 13.19
C GLU A 302 -14.55 -2.12 12.32
N VAL A 303 -14.20 -2.52 11.10
CA VAL A 303 -15.07 -3.26 10.19
C VAL A 303 -14.25 -4.33 9.47
N ASN A 304 -14.90 -5.43 9.09
CA ASN A 304 -14.28 -6.51 8.33
C ASN A 304 -14.81 -6.52 6.90
N VAL A 305 -13.92 -6.64 5.90
CA VAL A 305 -14.31 -6.71 4.48
C VAL A 305 -14.95 -8.04 4.07
N GLY A 306 -15.06 -8.98 5.01
CA GLY A 306 -15.74 -10.27 4.79
C GLY A 306 -14.92 -11.33 4.08
N VAL A 307 -13.65 -11.09 3.81
CA VAL A 307 -12.73 -12.04 3.15
C VAL A 307 -11.34 -11.88 3.73
N GLU A 308 -10.77 -12.96 4.23
CA GLU A 308 -9.40 -13.03 4.71
C GLU A 308 -8.40 -12.89 3.56
N ARG A 309 -7.21 -12.34 3.84
CA ARG A 309 -6.09 -12.17 2.88
C ARG A 309 -6.50 -11.44 1.59
N SER A 310 -7.33 -10.42 1.72
CA SER A 310 -7.92 -9.75 0.57
C SER A 310 -7.82 -8.22 0.61
N LEU A 311 -7.51 -7.64 1.77
CA LEU A 311 -7.43 -6.20 1.98
C LEU A 311 -6.06 -5.68 1.52
N ALA A 312 -6.05 -4.69 0.62
CA ALA A 312 -4.81 -4.20 0.01
C ALA A 312 -4.65 -2.67 0.00
N GLY A 313 -5.66 -1.90 0.35
CA GLY A 313 -5.54 -0.44 0.37
C GLY A 313 -6.68 0.25 1.08
N ILE A 314 -6.40 1.42 1.65
CA ILE A 314 -7.37 2.29 2.32
C ILE A 314 -7.07 3.73 1.92
N ALA A 315 -8.10 4.54 1.67
CA ALA A 315 -7.97 5.98 1.49
C ALA A 315 -9.21 6.69 2.02
N GLN A 316 -9.05 7.87 2.62
CA GLN A 316 -10.17 8.71 3.03
C GLN A 316 -10.33 9.90 2.09
N TYR A 317 -11.56 10.17 1.66
CA TYR A 317 -11.88 11.32 0.82
C TYR A 317 -11.93 12.61 1.64
N ALA A 318 -11.12 13.59 1.24
CA ALA A 318 -11.03 14.86 1.96
C ALA A 318 -12.09 15.90 1.53
N GLY A 319 -12.74 15.67 0.38
CA GLY A 319 -13.74 16.59 -0.20
C GLY A 319 -13.18 17.48 -1.28
#